data_acb322b3e75b06c4d3391ebb3a93c26d
#
_entry.id   acb322b3e75b06c4d3391ebb3a93c26d
#
_cell.length_a   1.000
_cell.length_b   1.000
_cell.length_c   1.000
_cell.angle_alpha   90.00
_cell.angle_beta   90.00
_cell.angle_gamma   90.00
#
_symmetry.space_group_name_H-M   'P 1'
#
loop_
_entity.id
_entity.type
_entity.pdbx_description
1 polymer ?
#
loop_
_entity_poly.entity_id
_entity_poly.type
_entity_poly.pdbx_seq_one_letter_code
_entity_poly.pdbx_strand_id
1 'polypeptide(L)'
;MERIQNIYVALALLTMCFSGCLGNDDNADKNTAPEALIMMPRQADVVEAGKPFTIDGSASKDADGDELQYRWTLSGLGSPIDLSNQVSDTVIVDSPGKDLVLTLLVQDPGGLTGQDIVVITVEPGNRAPTATITTPSNGGAYSEGNEISFNGLASNDPDNDFLTYTWDLSEAGGPSYTASKQSKFSLDLSEGQYSVSLTVEDPDGESSTVTHSFTVTNLPPVSKITSDVNSLFVNEKIQLSGEDSYDPEG
;
A
#
# COMPACT_ATOMS: atom_id res chain seq x y z
N MET A 1 11.52 10.50 30.28
CA MET A 1 11.47 9.43 31.28
C MET A 1 10.00 9.19 31.62
N GLU A 2 9.28 8.46 30.80
CA GLU A 2 7.90 8.07 31.08
C GLU A 2 7.86 6.59 31.40
N ARG A 3 7.18 6.30 32.48
CA ARG A 3 7.11 4.94 33.09
C ARG A 3 6.21 4.06 32.22
N ILE A 4 6.77 2.97 31.73
CA ILE A 4 6.02 1.85 31.19
C ILE A 4 5.26 1.22 32.36
N GLN A 5 3.95 1.45 32.42
CA GLN A 5 3.08 0.71 33.32
C GLN A 5 2.76 -0.65 32.68
N ASN A 6 3.41 -1.68 33.20
CA ASN A 6 3.04 -3.06 32.92
C ASN A 6 1.61 -3.31 33.44
N ILE A 7 0.66 -3.42 32.53
CA ILE A 7 -0.66 -3.94 32.83
C ILE A 7 -0.53 -5.47 32.85
N TYR A 8 -0.32 -6.01 34.04
CA TYR A 8 -0.55 -7.44 34.29
C TYR A 8 -2.05 -7.67 34.24
N VAL A 9 -2.54 -8.28 33.14
CA VAL A 9 -3.86 -8.89 33.12
C VAL A 9 -3.76 -10.09 34.07
N ALA A 10 -4.32 -9.93 35.25
CA ALA A 10 -4.41 -10.99 36.22
C ALA A 10 -5.33 -12.08 35.67
N LEU A 11 -4.74 -13.18 35.23
CA LEU A 11 -5.44 -14.40 34.90
C LEU A 11 -6.03 -14.96 36.22
N ALA A 12 -7.28 -14.64 36.49
CA ALA A 12 -8.01 -15.24 37.59
C ALA A 12 -8.38 -16.68 37.21
N LEU A 13 -7.50 -17.63 37.51
CA LEU A 13 -7.86 -19.04 37.61
C LEU A 13 -8.82 -19.21 38.79
N LEU A 14 -10.12 -19.23 38.49
CA LEU A 14 -11.11 -19.61 39.47
C LEU A 14 -11.21 -21.15 39.45
N THR A 15 -10.28 -21.82 40.16
CA THR A 15 -10.44 -23.24 40.56
C THR A 15 -11.49 -23.33 41.66
N MET A 16 -12.73 -23.61 41.30
CA MET A 16 -13.71 -24.06 42.28
C MET A 16 -13.51 -25.54 42.54
N CYS A 17 -12.74 -25.86 43.59
CA CYS A 17 -12.78 -27.16 44.21
C CYS A 17 -14.10 -27.30 45.00
N PHE A 18 -15.05 -28.06 44.48
CA PHE A 18 -16.10 -28.61 45.29
C PHE A 18 -15.63 -29.98 45.84
N SER A 19 -15.18 -29.98 47.08
CA SER A 19 -15.05 -31.23 47.84
C SER A 19 -16.35 -31.47 48.60
N GLY A 20 -16.97 -32.60 48.38
CA GLY A 20 -18.07 -33.01 49.25
C GLY A 20 -18.83 -34.22 48.79
N CYS A 21 -18.44 -35.33 49.36
CA CYS A 21 -19.27 -36.43 49.94
C CYS A 21 -19.62 -37.66 49.09
N LEU A 22 -18.94 -38.70 49.45
CA LEU A 22 -19.27 -40.13 49.62
C LEU A 22 -20.68 -40.61 49.17
N GLY A 23 -20.67 -41.58 48.25
CA GLY A 23 -21.64 -42.64 48.27
C GLY A 23 -22.17 -43.09 46.92
N ASN A 24 -21.86 -44.29 46.60
CA ASN A 24 -22.37 -45.18 45.56
C ASN A 24 -21.71 -45.19 44.21
N ASP A 25 -21.30 -46.41 43.89
CA ASP A 25 -20.94 -46.86 42.54
C ASP A 25 -22.08 -46.64 41.53
N ASP A 26 -22.12 -45.43 40.99
CA ASP A 26 -22.73 -45.17 39.70
C ASP A 26 -21.60 -44.65 38.82
N ASN A 27 -20.94 -45.55 38.10
CA ASN A 27 -20.08 -45.28 36.98
C ASN A 27 -20.97 -44.88 35.78
N ALA A 28 -21.83 -43.87 36.00
CA ALA A 28 -22.47 -43.15 34.95
C ALA A 28 -21.39 -42.20 34.39
N ASP A 29 -21.06 -42.34 33.12
CA ASP A 29 -20.15 -41.51 32.36
C ASP A 29 -20.36 -40.04 32.70
N LYS A 30 -19.51 -39.52 33.61
CA LYS A 30 -19.59 -38.12 34.04
C LYS A 30 -19.00 -37.26 32.93
N ASN A 31 -19.89 -36.66 32.16
CA ASN A 31 -19.47 -35.72 31.08
C ASN A 31 -18.42 -34.73 31.58
N THR A 32 -17.31 -34.62 30.88
CA THR A 32 -16.15 -33.78 31.19
C THR A 32 -16.13 -32.61 30.24
N ALA A 33 -15.80 -31.43 30.71
CA ALA A 33 -15.68 -30.23 29.83
C ALA A 33 -14.55 -30.40 28.84
N PRO A 34 -14.75 -29.96 27.57
CA PRO A 34 -13.73 -30.02 26.56
C PRO A 34 -12.57 -29.03 26.80
N GLU A 35 -11.41 -29.35 26.25
CA GLU A 35 -10.23 -28.49 26.22
C GLU A 35 -10.15 -27.78 24.88
N ALA A 36 -10.26 -26.43 24.88
CA ALA A 36 -10.02 -25.62 23.68
C ALA A 36 -8.52 -25.40 23.48
N LEU A 37 -8.07 -25.43 22.23
CA LEU A 37 -6.68 -25.13 21.89
C LEU A 37 -6.59 -24.46 20.54
N ILE A 38 -6.06 -23.22 20.51
CA ILE A 38 -5.78 -22.46 19.29
C ILE A 38 -4.39 -22.84 18.78
N MET A 39 -4.34 -23.40 17.58
CA MET A 39 -3.09 -23.70 16.87
C MET A 39 -2.61 -22.53 16.02
N MET A 40 -3.55 -21.79 15.41
CA MET A 40 -3.32 -20.62 14.59
C MET A 40 -4.45 -19.60 14.80
N PRO A 41 -4.14 -18.29 14.79
CA PRO A 41 -2.81 -17.69 14.89
C PRO A 41 -2.19 -17.96 16.26
N ARG A 42 -0.89 -17.70 16.38
CA ARG A 42 -0.19 -17.84 17.68
C ARG A 42 -0.30 -16.55 18.49
N GLN A 43 0.02 -16.66 19.76
CA GLN A 43 0.11 -15.52 20.67
C GLN A 43 1.07 -14.45 20.08
N ALA A 44 0.60 -13.21 19.98
CA ALA A 44 1.28 -12.05 19.44
C ALA A 44 1.58 -12.09 17.92
N ASP A 45 0.91 -12.95 17.15
CA ASP A 45 0.97 -12.90 15.69
C ASP A 45 0.43 -11.57 15.17
N VAL A 46 1.01 -11.13 14.06
CA VAL A 46 0.60 -9.95 13.32
C VAL A 46 -0.03 -10.40 12.02
N VAL A 47 -1.22 -9.91 11.72
CA VAL A 47 -1.95 -10.14 10.48
C VAL A 47 -2.29 -8.80 9.84
N GLU A 48 -2.55 -8.78 8.55
CA GLU A 48 -2.83 -7.56 7.79
C GLU A 48 -4.35 -7.38 7.58
N ALA A 49 -4.86 -6.18 7.79
CA ALA A 49 -6.28 -5.86 7.54
C ALA A 49 -6.62 -6.06 6.06
N GLY A 50 -7.78 -6.70 5.81
CA GLY A 50 -8.25 -7.02 4.47
C GLY A 50 -7.58 -8.24 3.82
N LYS A 51 -6.54 -8.82 4.44
CA LYS A 51 -5.91 -10.06 3.94
C LYS A 51 -6.46 -11.28 4.70
N PRO A 52 -6.61 -12.43 4.01
CA PRO A 52 -7.06 -13.65 4.65
C PRO A 52 -5.96 -14.24 5.56
N PHE A 53 -6.35 -14.71 6.74
CA PHE A 53 -5.48 -15.50 7.62
C PHE A 53 -6.23 -16.71 8.17
N THR A 54 -5.50 -17.74 8.57
CA THR A 54 -6.07 -18.99 9.05
C THR A 54 -6.31 -18.93 10.55
N ILE A 55 -7.48 -19.39 10.99
CA ILE A 55 -7.78 -19.77 12.36
C ILE A 55 -7.88 -21.29 12.43
N ASP A 56 -7.27 -21.91 13.45
CA ASP A 56 -7.23 -23.36 13.58
C ASP A 56 -7.33 -23.78 15.04
N GLY A 57 -8.41 -24.47 15.39
CA GLY A 57 -8.71 -25.04 16.69
C GLY A 57 -8.71 -26.58 16.69
N SER A 58 -8.15 -27.22 15.64
CA SER A 58 -8.22 -28.67 15.42
C SER A 58 -7.55 -29.52 16.51
N ALA A 59 -6.72 -28.90 17.35
CA ALA A 59 -6.12 -29.56 18.51
C ALA A 59 -7.01 -29.59 19.76
N SER A 60 -8.18 -28.92 19.72
CA SER A 60 -9.17 -29.01 20.78
C SER A 60 -9.70 -30.45 20.91
N LYS A 61 -9.96 -30.88 22.10
CA LYS A 61 -10.38 -32.26 22.38
C LYS A 61 -11.35 -32.32 23.54
N ASP A 62 -12.15 -33.36 23.52
CA ASP A 62 -12.97 -33.77 24.63
C ASP A 62 -12.42 -35.07 25.23
N ALA A 63 -12.43 -35.20 26.57
CA ALA A 63 -11.91 -36.39 27.26
C ALA A 63 -12.82 -37.60 27.08
N ASP A 64 -14.11 -37.39 26.89
CA ASP A 64 -15.12 -38.41 26.68
C ASP A 64 -15.25 -38.81 25.18
N GLY A 65 -14.54 -38.05 24.29
CA GLY A 65 -14.52 -38.27 22.86
C GLY A 65 -15.73 -37.67 22.14
N ASP A 66 -16.40 -36.72 22.76
CA ASP A 66 -17.57 -36.06 22.21
C ASP A 66 -17.23 -35.14 21.03
N GLU A 67 -18.18 -35.01 20.09
CA GLU A 67 -18.06 -34.09 18.95
C GLU A 67 -18.22 -32.65 19.44
N LEU A 68 -17.26 -31.77 19.11
CA LEU A 68 -17.24 -30.40 19.57
C LEU A 68 -17.89 -29.44 18.58
N GLN A 69 -18.62 -28.45 19.11
CA GLN A 69 -19.04 -27.27 18.40
C GLN A 69 -18.05 -26.14 18.64
N TYR A 70 -17.75 -25.36 17.63
CA TYR A 70 -16.75 -24.28 17.65
C TYR A 70 -17.42 -22.93 17.49
N ARG A 71 -16.86 -21.91 18.17
CA ARG A 71 -17.22 -20.51 17.95
C ARG A 71 -15.98 -19.64 18.11
N TRP A 72 -15.67 -18.88 17.08
CA TRP A 72 -14.58 -17.93 17.06
C TRP A 72 -15.08 -16.51 17.17
N THR A 73 -14.53 -15.73 18.08
CA THR A 73 -14.85 -14.32 18.25
C THR A 73 -13.60 -13.48 18.35
N LEU A 74 -13.66 -12.26 17.79
CA LEU A 74 -12.61 -11.24 17.91
C LEU A 74 -13.14 -10.07 18.70
N SER A 75 -12.40 -9.60 19.70
CA SER A 75 -12.73 -8.47 20.56
C SER A 75 -11.60 -7.44 20.54
N GLY A 76 -11.93 -6.17 20.85
CA GLY A 76 -10.97 -5.06 20.88
C GLY A 76 -11.23 -3.98 19.84
N LEU A 77 -12.13 -4.22 18.89
CA LEU A 77 -12.57 -3.25 17.87
C LEU A 77 -13.94 -2.61 18.18
N GLY A 78 -14.36 -2.66 19.45
CA GLY A 78 -15.69 -2.25 19.88
C GLY A 78 -16.52 -3.45 20.33
N SER A 79 -17.66 -3.74 19.69
CA SER A 79 -18.39 -4.97 19.98
C SER A 79 -17.67 -6.20 19.45
N PRO A 80 -17.73 -7.35 20.14
CA PRO A 80 -17.16 -8.59 19.64
C PRO A 80 -17.72 -8.97 18.27
N ILE A 81 -16.85 -9.47 17.40
CA ILE A 81 -17.17 -9.91 16.05
C ILE A 81 -17.13 -11.44 16.02
N ASP A 82 -18.22 -12.07 15.55
CA ASP A 82 -18.21 -13.50 15.26
C ASP A 82 -17.47 -13.72 13.93
N LEU A 83 -16.40 -14.53 13.94
CA LEU A 83 -15.56 -14.80 12.77
C LEU A 83 -15.97 -16.09 12.06
N SER A 84 -16.13 -17.18 12.83
CA SER A 84 -16.44 -18.51 12.28
C SER A 84 -17.02 -19.43 13.33
N ASN A 85 -17.65 -20.54 12.87
CA ASN A 85 -18.11 -21.66 13.69
C ASN A 85 -17.47 -22.99 13.24
N GLN A 86 -16.42 -22.91 12.42
CA GLN A 86 -15.71 -24.09 11.93
C GLN A 86 -14.52 -24.42 12.84
N VAL A 87 -14.09 -25.68 12.82
CA VAL A 87 -12.87 -26.13 13.54
C VAL A 87 -11.63 -25.40 13.04
N SER A 88 -11.56 -25.16 11.74
CA SER A 88 -10.54 -24.36 11.06
C SER A 88 -11.19 -23.60 9.91
N ASP A 89 -10.75 -22.37 9.70
CA ASP A 89 -11.29 -21.50 8.64
C ASP A 89 -10.25 -20.47 8.19
N THR A 90 -10.53 -19.83 7.07
CA THR A 90 -9.80 -18.66 6.58
C THR A 90 -10.69 -17.44 6.71
N VAL A 91 -10.28 -16.51 7.56
CA VAL A 91 -11.07 -15.33 7.92
C VAL A 91 -10.36 -14.04 7.48
N ILE A 92 -11.16 -12.97 7.32
CA ILE A 92 -10.67 -11.62 6.99
C ILE A 92 -11.14 -10.66 8.08
N VAL A 93 -10.25 -9.79 8.51
CA VAL A 93 -10.56 -8.68 9.42
C VAL A 93 -10.15 -7.39 8.75
N ASP A 94 -11.11 -6.53 8.41
CA ASP A 94 -10.87 -5.32 7.61
C ASP A 94 -10.40 -4.13 8.46
N SER A 95 -10.57 -4.19 9.78
CA SER A 95 -10.23 -3.08 10.67
C SER A 95 -8.93 -3.34 11.43
N PRO A 96 -7.93 -2.47 11.30
CA PRO A 96 -6.70 -2.60 12.06
C PRO A 96 -6.92 -2.36 13.55
N GLY A 97 -6.11 -3.00 14.38
CA GLY A 97 -6.14 -2.84 15.83
C GLY A 97 -5.03 -3.61 16.51
N LYS A 98 -4.60 -3.11 17.66
CA LYS A 98 -3.57 -3.73 18.49
C LYS A 98 -4.20 -4.42 19.68
N ASP A 99 -3.51 -5.47 20.17
CA ASP A 99 -3.94 -6.25 21.35
C ASP A 99 -5.38 -6.78 21.21
N LEU A 100 -5.76 -7.21 19.98
CA LEU A 100 -7.06 -7.80 19.74
C LEU A 100 -7.11 -9.20 20.32
N VAL A 101 -8.21 -9.51 20.99
CA VAL A 101 -8.40 -10.80 21.67
C VAL A 101 -9.21 -11.73 20.76
N LEU A 102 -8.55 -12.73 20.18
CA LEU A 102 -9.18 -13.84 19.48
C LEU A 102 -9.51 -14.93 20.48
N THR A 103 -10.76 -15.31 20.56
CA THR A 103 -11.29 -16.31 21.47
C THR A 103 -11.86 -17.50 20.71
N LEU A 104 -11.43 -18.69 21.04
CA LEU A 104 -12.07 -19.94 20.67
C LEU A 104 -12.89 -20.46 21.83
N LEU A 105 -14.18 -20.64 21.64
CA LEU A 105 -15.06 -21.37 22.52
C LEU A 105 -15.40 -22.71 21.86
N VAL A 106 -15.21 -23.81 22.59
CA VAL A 106 -15.68 -25.13 22.19
C VAL A 106 -16.76 -25.61 23.16
N GLN A 107 -17.74 -26.35 22.65
CA GLN A 107 -18.85 -26.88 23.43
C GLN A 107 -19.11 -28.33 23.05
N ASP A 108 -19.30 -29.18 24.04
CA ASP A 108 -19.75 -30.56 23.88
C ASP A 108 -21.29 -30.68 23.75
N PRO A 109 -21.84 -31.84 23.36
CA PRO A 109 -23.29 -32.05 23.30
C PRO A 109 -24.00 -31.94 24.64
N GLY A 110 -23.29 -32.14 25.76
CA GLY A 110 -23.82 -31.98 27.12
C GLY A 110 -23.93 -30.52 27.55
N GLY A 111 -23.39 -29.58 26.77
CA GLY A 111 -23.41 -28.15 27.04
C GLY A 111 -22.25 -27.63 27.89
N LEU A 112 -21.25 -28.48 28.24
CA LEU A 112 -20.05 -28.00 28.87
C LEU A 112 -19.14 -27.33 27.85
N THR A 113 -18.33 -26.38 28.32
CA THR A 113 -17.50 -25.52 27.42
C THR A 113 -16.05 -25.44 27.85
N GLY A 114 -15.15 -25.36 26.87
CA GLY A 114 -13.77 -24.95 27.03
C GLY A 114 -13.49 -23.68 26.23
N GLN A 115 -12.49 -22.94 26.66
CA GLN A 115 -12.09 -21.68 26.00
C GLN A 115 -10.58 -21.60 25.95
N ASP A 116 -10.09 -21.06 24.80
CA ASP A 116 -8.70 -20.63 24.62
C ASP A 116 -8.64 -19.23 24.02
N ILE A 117 -7.57 -18.50 24.28
CA ILE A 117 -7.44 -17.10 23.92
C ILE A 117 -6.03 -16.82 23.42
N VAL A 118 -5.92 -16.11 22.29
CA VAL A 118 -4.67 -15.51 21.83
C VAL A 118 -4.87 -14.03 21.57
N VAL A 119 -3.83 -13.25 21.78
CA VAL A 119 -3.81 -11.82 21.44
C VAL A 119 -3.05 -11.65 20.13
N ILE A 120 -3.67 -10.95 19.18
CA ILE A 120 -3.10 -10.65 17.86
C ILE A 120 -3.10 -9.16 17.59
N THR A 121 -2.28 -8.74 16.64
CA THR A 121 -2.33 -7.40 16.05
C THR A 121 -2.79 -7.49 14.60
N VAL A 122 -3.77 -6.67 14.23
CA VAL A 122 -4.17 -6.47 12.84
C VAL A 122 -3.58 -5.14 12.38
N GLU A 123 -2.56 -5.17 11.54
CA GLU A 123 -1.94 -3.96 10.99
C GLU A 123 -2.76 -3.42 9.81
N PRO A 124 -2.68 -2.11 9.53
CA PRO A 124 -3.29 -1.57 8.31
C PRO A 124 -2.79 -2.31 7.08
N GLY A 125 -3.68 -2.58 6.13
CA GLY A 125 -3.30 -3.10 4.83
C GLY A 125 -2.53 -2.06 4.02
N ASN A 126 -1.68 -2.54 3.10
CA ASN A 126 -0.98 -1.70 2.15
C ASN A 126 -1.95 -0.87 1.31
N ARG A 127 -1.62 0.39 1.06
CA ARG A 127 -2.40 1.34 0.24
C ARG A 127 -1.59 1.77 -0.96
N ALA A 128 -2.24 1.82 -2.13
CA ALA A 128 -1.61 2.24 -3.35
C ALA A 128 -1.01 3.66 -3.26
N PRO A 129 0.15 3.89 -3.87
CA PRO A 129 0.76 5.21 -3.96
C PRO A 129 -0.05 6.18 -4.82
N THR A 130 0.28 7.46 -4.76
CA THR A 130 -0.26 8.50 -5.62
C THR A 130 0.82 9.04 -6.55
N ALA A 131 0.66 8.83 -7.87
CA ALA A 131 1.54 9.38 -8.88
C ALA A 131 1.29 10.88 -9.10
N THR A 132 2.37 11.67 -9.15
CA THR A 132 2.28 13.11 -9.38
C THR A 132 3.42 13.57 -10.30
N ILE A 133 3.08 14.17 -11.45
CA ILE A 133 4.01 14.86 -12.34
C ILE A 133 3.97 16.35 -12.02
N THR A 134 5.10 16.93 -11.61
CA THR A 134 5.21 18.38 -11.41
C THR A 134 5.73 19.08 -12.67
N THR A 135 6.57 18.40 -13.44
CA THR A 135 7.01 18.81 -14.78
C THR A 135 7.16 17.59 -15.68
N PRO A 136 6.87 17.68 -16.98
CA PRO A 136 6.26 18.82 -17.66
C PRO A 136 4.81 19.07 -17.17
N SER A 137 4.38 20.34 -17.21
CA SER A 137 2.98 20.67 -16.86
C SER A 137 2.02 20.13 -17.92
N ASN A 138 0.84 19.69 -17.49
CA ASN A 138 -0.19 19.23 -18.41
C ASN A 138 -0.67 20.39 -19.29
N GLY A 139 -0.61 20.23 -20.61
CA GLY A 139 -0.87 21.29 -21.59
C GLY A 139 0.26 22.31 -21.72
N GLY A 140 1.46 22.03 -21.15
CA GLY A 140 2.61 22.91 -21.22
C GLY A 140 3.17 23.09 -22.64
N ALA A 141 3.84 24.23 -22.88
CA ALA A 141 4.57 24.49 -24.11
C ALA A 141 6.04 24.72 -23.79
N TYR A 142 6.92 24.10 -24.54
CA TYR A 142 8.37 24.12 -24.41
C TYR A 142 8.99 24.44 -25.74
N SER A 143 10.24 24.92 -25.79
CA SER A 143 10.97 25.19 -27.02
C SER A 143 11.95 24.06 -27.29
N GLU A 144 12.08 23.67 -28.55
CA GLU A 144 13.14 22.80 -29.04
C GLU A 144 14.53 23.36 -28.66
N GLY A 145 15.52 22.48 -28.52
CA GLY A 145 16.89 22.88 -28.12
C GLY A 145 17.04 23.16 -26.60
N ASN A 146 15.98 23.09 -25.84
CA ASN A 146 16.03 23.21 -24.36
C ASN A 146 15.70 21.89 -23.68
N GLU A 147 16.52 21.53 -22.71
CA GLU A 147 16.23 20.36 -21.87
C GLU A 147 14.88 20.51 -21.13
N ILE A 148 13.99 19.57 -21.33
CA ILE A 148 12.72 19.47 -20.63
C ILE A 148 12.90 18.58 -19.40
N SER A 149 12.65 19.13 -18.21
CA SER A 149 12.74 18.39 -16.96
C SER A 149 11.47 17.57 -16.74
N PHE A 150 11.63 16.29 -16.40
CA PHE A 150 10.60 15.37 -15.94
C PHE A 150 10.78 15.14 -14.45
N ASN A 151 9.78 15.40 -13.65
CA ASN A 151 9.89 15.38 -12.19
C ASN A 151 8.64 14.76 -11.54
N GLY A 152 8.83 13.60 -10.94
CA GLY A 152 7.84 12.82 -10.20
C GLY A 152 8.03 12.80 -8.68
N LEU A 153 8.95 13.60 -8.14
CA LEU A 153 9.30 13.60 -6.71
C LEU A 153 8.14 13.98 -5.76
N ALA A 154 7.07 14.55 -6.29
CA ALA A 154 5.86 14.84 -5.51
C ALA A 154 4.93 13.63 -5.36
N SER A 155 5.23 12.52 -6.02
CA SER A 155 4.54 11.25 -5.78
C SER A 155 4.78 10.80 -4.35
N ASN A 156 3.76 10.24 -3.73
CA ASN A 156 3.85 9.80 -2.34
C ASN A 156 3.07 8.50 -2.12
N ASP A 157 3.51 7.77 -1.13
CA ASP A 157 2.82 6.60 -0.61
C ASP A 157 2.18 6.92 0.75
N PRO A 158 0.90 6.49 0.99
CA PRO A 158 0.24 6.72 2.27
C PRO A 158 0.85 5.95 3.45
N ASP A 159 1.59 4.87 3.17
CA ASP A 159 2.26 4.04 4.17
C ASP A 159 3.74 4.41 4.33
N ASN A 160 4.21 5.39 3.54
CA ASN A 160 5.58 5.90 3.43
C ASN A 160 6.56 4.88 2.84
N ASP A 161 6.07 4.02 1.95
CA ASP A 161 6.89 3.07 1.25
C ASP A 161 7.79 3.71 0.18
N PHE A 162 8.88 3.02 -0.14
CA PHE A 162 9.79 3.45 -1.20
C PHE A 162 9.16 3.20 -2.55
N LEU A 163 9.04 4.26 -3.37
CA LEU A 163 8.46 4.16 -4.70
C LEU A 163 9.50 3.84 -5.76
N THR A 164 9.14 2.94 -6.66
CA THR A 164 9.78 2.78 -7.97
C THR A 164 9.06 3.64 -8.99
N TYR A 165 9.78 4.10 -10.00
CA TYR A 165 9.28 5.02 -11.03
C TYR A 165 9.44 4.40 -12.41
N THR A 166 8.43 4.55 -13.24
CA THR A 166 8.50 4.21 -14.67
C THR A 166 7.85 5.32 -15.48
N TRP A 167 8.63 5.91 -16.40
CA TRP A 167 8.18 6.96 -17.29
C TRP A 167 8.09 6.42 -18.70
N ASP A 168 6.91 6.51 -19.29
CA ASP A 168 6.67 6.17 -20.68
C ASP A 168 6.33 7.45 -21.45
N LEU A 169 7.03 7.67 -22.57
CA LEU A 169 6.88 8.81 -23.44
C LEU A 169 6.40 8.35 -24.82
N SER A 170 5.50 9.09 -25.41
CA SER A 170 5.07 8.90 -26.80
C SER A 170 4.92 10.26 -27.49
N GLU A 171 5.32 10.34 -28.74
CA GLU A 171 4.95 11.40 -29.66
C GLU A 171 3.58 11.11 -30.27
N ALA A 172 2.80 12.13 -30.64
CA ALA A 172 1.45 12.00 -31.18
C ALA A 172 1.40 11.07 -32.41
N GLY A 173 0.64 9.98 -32.26
CA GLY A 173 0.51 8.95 -33.30
C GLY A 173 1.66 7.94 -33.36
N GLY A 174 2.68 8.07 -32.50
CA GLY A 174 3.80 7.14 -32.36
C GLY A 174 3.60 6.12 -31.24
N PRO A 175 4.47 5.08 -31.19
CA PRO A 175 4.47 4.14 -30.10
C PRO A 175 5.01 4.79 -28.81
N SER A 176 4.52 4.31 -27.67
CA SER A 176 5.09 4.63 -26.37
C SER A 176 6.36 3.82 -26.13
N TYR A 177 7.34 4.41 -25.46
CA TYR A 177 8.56 3.75 -25.00
C TYR A 177 8.93 4.22 -23.59
N THR A 178 9.60 3.35 -22.82
CA THR A 178 10.08 3.71 -21.49
C THR A 178 11.27 4.65 -21.58
N ALA A 179 11.07 5.91 -21.19
CA ALA A 179 12.07 6.97 -21.25
C ALA A 179 13.04 6.93 -20.05
N SER A 180 12.53 6.61 -18.86
CA SER A 180 13.34 6.58 -17.63
C SER A 180 12.68 5.76 -16.51
N LYS A 181 13.53 5.37 -15.53
CA LYS A 181 13.12 4.80 -14.24
C LYS A 181 13.56 5.65 -13.04
N GLN A 182 14.02 6.85 -13.28
CA GLN A 182 14.43 7.77 -12.23
C GLN A 182 13.25 8.64 -11.79
N SER A 183 13.24 9.07 -10.53
CA SER A 183 12.22 9.98 -10.00
C SER A 183 12.26 11.37 -10.67
N LYS A 184 13.41 11.75 -11.21
CA LYS A 184 13.65 12.97 -11.96
C LYS A 184 14.74 12.77 -13.03
N PHE A 185 14.52 13.33 -14.23
CA PHE A 185 15.49 13.33 -15.35
C PHE A 185 15.16 14.49 -16.31
N SER A 186 15.97 14.67 -17.35
CA SER A 186 15.73 15.63 -18.41
C SER A 186 15.93 14.97 -19.77
N LEU A 187 15.20 15.47 -20.78
CA LEU A 187 15.37 15.11 -22.20
C LEU A 187 15.38 16.37 -23.06
N ASP A 188 16.13 16.30 -24.14
CA ASP A 188 15.99 17.19 -25.29
C ASP A 188 15.06 16.51 -26.29
N LEU A 189 14.02 17.21 -26.71
CA LEU A 189 12.99 16.71 -27.64
C LEU A 189 12.80 17.65 -28.79
N SER A 190 12.65 17.09 -29.99
CA SER A 190 12.32 17.84 -31.18
C SER A 190 10.90 18.39 -31.17
N GLU A 191 10.59 19.32 -32.12
CA GLU A 191 9.24 19.82 -32.32
C GLU A 191 8.22 18.67 -32.42
N GLY A 192 7.14 18.76 -31.67
CA GLY A 192 6.11 17.73 -31.65
C GLY A 192 5.10 17.87 -30.50
N GLN A 193 4.07 17.03 -30.54
CA GLN A 193 3.12 16.85 -29.45
C GLN A 193 3.46 15.58 -28.74
N TYR A 194 3.61 15.64 -27.43
CA TYR A 194 4.04 14.54 -26.61
C TYR A 194 3.03 14.20 -25.53
N SER A 195 2.99 12.92 -25.17
CA SER A 195 2.29 12.41 -24.00
C SER A 195 3.27 11.65 -23.13
N VAL A 196 3.31 11.95 -21.85
CA VAL A 196 4.14 11.28 -20.86
C VAL A 196 3.28 10.70 -19.77
N SER A 197 3.51 9.42 -19.44
CA SER A 197 2.90 8.73 -18.31
C SER A 197 3.96 8.43 -17.27
N LEU A 198 3.64 8.73 -16.01
CA LEU A 198 4.40 8.29 -14.85
C LEU A 198 3.61 7.23 -14.12
N THR A 199 4.17 6.04 -14.00
CA THR A 199 3.71 4.99 -13.09
C THR A 199 4.65 4.93 -11.90
N VAL A 200 4.09 4.98 -10.71
CA VAL A 200 4.80 4.71 -9.45
C VAL A 200 4.24 3.43 -8.84
N GLU A 201 5.11 2.62 -8.25
CA GLU A 201 4.78 1.33 -7.65
C GLU A 201 5.51 1.17 -6.33
N ASP A 202 4.81 0.67 -5.32
CA ASP A 202 5.35 0.34 -4.00
C ASP A 202 5.98 -1.07 -3.98
N PRO A 203 6.62 -1.49 -2.87
CA PRO A 203 7.24 -2.81 -2.74
C PRO A 203 6.24 -3.98 -2.76
N ASP A 204 4.97 -3.73 -2.41
CA ASP A 204 3.89 -4.73 -2.36
C ASP A 204 3.20 -4.91 -3.73
N GLY A 205 3.55 -4.06 -4.71
CA GLY A 205 3.07 -4.15 -6.09
C GLY A 205 1.81 -3.33 -6.38
N GLU A 206 1.35 -2.52 -5.42
CA GLU A 206 0.30 -1.55 -5.68
C GLU A 206 0.87 -0.36 -6.48
N SER A 207 0.11 0.18 -7.41
CA SER A 207 0.61 1.21 -8.31
C SER A 207 -0.41 2.27 -8.68
N SER A 208 0.10 3.42 -9.14
CA SER A 208 -0.71 4.52 -9.65
C SER A 208 -0.04 5.12 -10.88
N THR A 209 -0.85 5.59 -11.82
CA THR A 209 -0.36 6.20 -13.05
C THR A 209 -1.03 7.55 -13.29
N VAL A 210 -0.24 8.55 -13.72
CA VAL A 210 -0.70 9.86 -14.15
C VAL A 210 -0.12 10.17 -15.51
N THR A 211 -0.90 10.86 -16.36
CA THR A 211 -0.49 11.20 -17.73
C THR A 211 -0.63 12.69 -17.95
N HIS A 212 0.42 13.31 -18.52
CA HIS A 212 0.42 14.70 -18.99
C HIS A 212 0.69 14.74 -20.50
N SER A 213 0.11 15.74 -21.16
CA SER A 213 0.42 16.07 -22.55
C SER A 213 1.09 17.43 -22.61
N PHE A 214 2.03 17.62 -23.52
CA PHE A 214 2.72 18.89 -23.73
C PHE A 214 3.16 19.04 -25.19
N THR A 215 3.56 20.25 -25.59
CA THR A 215 4.00 20.54 -26.93
C THR A 215 5.41 21.10 -26.89
N VAL A 216 6.25 20.67 -27.81
CA VAL A 216 7.55 21.26 -28.12
C VAL A 216 7.41 22.00 -29.44
N THR A 217 7.80 23.26 -29.45
CA THR A 217 7.71 24.12 -30.64
C THR A 217 9.09 24.60 -31.06
N ASN A 218 9.33 24.59 -32.38
CA ASN A 218 10.47 25.23 -32.96
C ASN A 218 10.28 26.75 -32.96
N LEU A 219 11.30 27.54 -32.65
CA LEU A 219 11.29 28.98 -32.71
C LEU A 219 11.75 29.42 -34.10
N PRO A 220 11.15 30.48 -34.70
CA PRO A 220 11.60 30.95 -35.98
C PRO A 220 12.99 31.58 -35.90
N PRO A 221 13.81 31.44 -36.94
CA PRO A 221 15.13 32.07 -36.95
C PRO A 221 15.04 33.61 -36.88
N VAL A 222 16.01 34.17 -36.20
CA VAL A 222 16.13 35.63 -36.03
C VAL A 222 17.00 36.20 -37.13
N SER A 223 16.38 36.97 -38.01
CA SER A 223 17.12 37.71 -39.07
C SER A 223 17.72 38.99 -38.51
N LYS A 224 18.98 39.22 -38.77
CA LYS A 224 19.69 40.45 -38.40
C LYS A 224 20.50 40.97 -39.59
N ILE A 225 20.21 42.20 -39.98
CA ILE A 225 20.93 42.88 -41.06
C ILE A 225 21.82 43.95 -40.45
N THR A 226 23.09 43.89 -40.77
CA THR A 226 24.07 44.92 -40.41
C THR A 226 24.61 45.60 -41.69
N SER A 227 25.00 46.83 -41.52
CA SER A 227 25.63 47.63 -42.62
C SER A 227 26.99 48.13 -42.17
N ASP A 228 27.87 48.28 -43.14
CA ASP A 228 29.22 48.80 -42.92
C ASP A 228 29.24 50.34 -42.67
N VAL A 229 28.12 51.03 -42.94
CA VAL A 229 27.99 52.47 -42.72
C VAL A 229 26.64 52.87 -42.14
N ASN A 230 26.64 53.93 -41.32
CA ASN A 230 25.44 54.47 -40.69
C ASN A 230 24.74 55.57 -41.51
N SER A 231 25.38 56.10 -42.57
CA SER A 231 24.83 57.10 -43.43
C SER A 231 25.42 56.97 -44.80
N LEU A 232 24.66 57.33 -45.85
CA LEU A 232 25.03 57.22 -47.24
C LEU A 232 24.87 58.57 -47.95
N PHE A 233 25.83 58.88 -48.87
CA PHE A 233 25.66 59.92 -49.88
C PHE A 233 25.12 59.33 -51.16
N VAL A 234 24.54 60.20 -52.04
CA VAL A 234 24.02 59.75 -53.30
C VAL A 234 25.14 59.09 -54.11
N ASN A 235 24.86 57.89 -54.70
CA ASN A 235 25.79 57.03 -55.45
C ASN A 235 26.86 56.26 -54.63
N GLU A 236 26.85 56.25 -53.33
CA GLU A 236 27.69 55.36 -52.57
C GLU A 236 27.08 53.93 -52.52
N LYS A 237 27.95 52.94 -52.44
CA LYS A 237 27.56 51.56 -52.26
C LYS A 237 27.59 51.24 -50.78
N ILE A 238 26.57 50.53 -50.30
CA ILE A 238 26.49 49.98 -48.99
C ILE A 238 26.71 48.48 -49.10
N GLN A 239 27.44 47.92 -48.13
CA GLN A 239 27.52 46.50 -47.95
C GLN A 239 26.58 46.09 -46.77
N LEU A 240 25.70 45.16 -47.06
CA LEU A 240 24.80 44.58 -46.08
C LEU A 240 25.28 43.17 -45.76
N SER A 241 25.28 42.79 -44.48
CA SER A 241 25.56 41.46 -44.04
C SER A 241 24.38 40.93 -43.24
N GLY A 242 24.05 39.66 -43.43
CA GLY A 242 23.09 38.87 -42.65
C GLY A 242 23.76 37.81 -41.81
N GLU A 243 25.10 37.84 -41.69
CA GLU A 243 25.88 36.83 -40.95
C GLU A 243 25.56 36.74 -39.45
N ASP A 244 25.02 37.83 -38.89
CA ASP A 244 24.57 37.85 -37.49
C ASP A 244 23.17 37.24 -37.30
N SER A 245 22.52 36.79 -38.38
CA SER A 245 21.26 36.05 -38.28
C SER A 245 21.53 34.68 -37.66
N TYR A 246 20.66 34.22 -36.78
CA TYR A 246 20.83 32.97 -36.10
C TYR A 246 19.47 32.29 -35.85
N ASP A 247 19.52 30.97 -35.65
CA ASP A 247 18.42 30.19 -35.13
C ASP A 247 18.60 30.05 -33.61
N PRO A 248 17.56 30.35 -32.77
CA PRO A 248 17.68 30.24 -31.32
C PRO A 248 17.95 28.83 -30.79
N GLU A 249 17.68 27.82 -31.59
CA GLU A 249 17.85 26.42 -31.23
C GLU A 249 19.14 25.78 -31.79
N GLY A 250 19.91 26.47 -32.61
CA GLY A 250 21.25 26.05 -33.08
C GLY A 250 21.34 25.92 -34.59
#